data_c13ffce19dd6f70d8c4be989e3d091ec
#
_entry.id   c13ffce19dd6f70d8c4be989e3d091ec
#
_cell.length_a   1.000
_cell.length_b   1.000
_cell.length_c   1.000
_cell.angle_alpha   90.00
_cell.angle_beta   90.00
_cell.angle_gamma   90.00
#
_symmetry.space_group_name_H-M   'P 1'
#
loop_
_entity.id
_entity.type
_entity.pdbx_description
1 polymer ?
#
loop_
_entity_poly.entity_id
_entity_poly.type
_entity_poly.pdbx_seq_one_letter_code
_entity_poly.pdbx_strand_id
1 'polypeptide(L)'
;MALRRLWVTVGVMQTNNPVLSRSEKAGSSGFAYEEGRSAFARASGEPPTAQPAPATQPATQPAGAPPSDHDLQFQTITAGGGVRVTLNDVIVKSAIMFGLVVVFAFVGWNLIAAAPGLMLPVFIAALVLGFVNALKKNVSPALMVIFAVAEGLMLGGISYWYNSYAVINGWDGIVLQAVVATMTTFGVMLTLYLTGVIKVTKRFTQVLMVAAVSYIVLALASLVAAMFGVGGGWGFYGVDGLGIIISLAGVAIASFFLALDFEAIKQGVAMGLPERESWRLSFGLLVTLVWIYLEFLRMFAILSGRN
;
A
#
# COMPACT_ATOMS: atom_id res chain seq x y z
N MET A 1 -14.43 -38.51 47.38
CA MET A 1 -15.81 -38.12 47.10
C MET A 1 -15.87 -36.59 46.82
N ALA A 2 -15.28 -36.10 45.75
CA ALA A 2 -15.31 -34.65 45.35
C ALA A 2 -14.63 -34.41 43.99
N LEU A 3 -14.98 -35.18 42.93
CA LEU A 3 -14.46 -34.95 41.55
C LEU A 3 -15.53 -35.33 40.51
N ARG A 4 -16.76 -34.84 40.69
CA ARG A 4 -17.85 -35.17 39.76
C ARG A 4 -18.85 -34.01 39.56
N ARG A 5 -18.36 -32.74 39.52
CA ARG A 5 -19.21 -31.59 39.14
C ARG A 5 -18.37 -30.48 38.45
N LEU A 6 -17.90 -30.75 37.21
CA LEU A 6 -17.30 -29.71 36.39
C LEU A 6 -17.51 -29.97 34.88
N TRP A 7 -18.66 -30.52 34.51
CA TRP A 7 -19.05 -30.71 33.11
C TRP A 7 -20.51 -30.31 32.88
N VAL A 8 -20.88 -29.09 33.21
CA VAL A 8 -22.11 -28.47 32.70
C VAL A 8 -21.90 -26.97 32.76
N THR A 9 -21.47 -26.37 31.69
CA THR A 9 -21.87 -25.04 31.17
C THR A 9 -20.94 -24.65 30.03
N VAL A 10 -20.91 -25.43 28.95
CA VAL A 10 -20.60 -24.86 27.64
C VAL A 10 -21.97 -24.47 27.08
N GLY A 11 -22.35 -23.25 27.33
CA GLY A 11 -23.49 -22.62 26.70
C GLY A 11 -23.25 -22.55 25.19
N VAL A 12 -24.02 -23.31 24.44
CA VAL A 12 -24.17 -23.17 23.01
C VAL A 12 -24.61 -21.72 22.78
N MET A 13 -23.73 -20.89 22.29
CA MET A 13 -24.09 -19.57 21.79
C MET A 13 -25.02 -19.78 20.59
N GLN A 14 -26.31 -19.69 20.80
CA GLN A 14 -27.29 -19.59 19.73
C GLN A 14 -27.03 -18.27 19.01
N THR A 15 -26.45 -18.36 17.83
CA THR A 15 -26.32 -17.20 16.97
C THR A 15 -27.69 -16.86 16.39
N ASN A 16 -28.20 -15.70 16.73
CA ASN A 16 -29.48 -15.16 16.25
C ASN A 16 -29.39 -14.68 14.78
N ASN A 17 -28.56 -15.32 13.98
CA ASN A 17 -28.41 -15.00 12.56
C ASN A 17 -29.32 -15.89 11.72
N PRO A 18 -30.38 -15.35 11.09
CA PRO A 18 -31.37 -16.13 10.33
C PRO A 18 -30.81 -16.87 9.12
N VAL A 19 -29.61 -16.52 8.66
CA VAL A 19 -28.92 -17.19 7.53
C VAL A 19 -28.24 -18.48 7.99
N LEU A 20 -27.62 -18.48 9.18
CA LEU A 20 -26.95 -19.65 9.73
C LEU A 20 -27.95 -20.69 10.25
N SER A 21 -29.09 -20.27 10.81
CA SER A 21 -30.15 -21.20 11.28
C SER A 21 -30.85 -21.92 10.11
N ARG A 22 -30.83 -21.37 8.89
CA ARG A 22 -31.34 -22.04 7.68
C ARG A 22 -30.40 -23.11 7.14
N SER A 23 -29.09 -22.89 7.19
CA SER A 23 -28.12 -23.88 6.73
C SER A 23 -28.04 -25.10 7.62
N GLU A 24 -28.25 -24.92 8.92
CA GLU A 24 -28.29 -26.03 9.88
C GLU A 24 -29.53 -26.94 9.69
N LYS A 25 -30.69 -26.37 9.38
CA LYS A 25 -31.91 -27.12 9.05
C LYS A 25 -31.86 -27.81 7.68
N ALA A 26 -31.15 -27.24 6.68
CA ALA A 26 -31.01 -27.87 5.38
C ALA A 26 -29.99 -29.04 5.41
N GLY A 27 -28.94 -28.96 6.25
CA GLY A 27 -27.96 -30.03 6.41
C GLY A 27 -28.52 -31.28 7.09
N SER A 28 -29.44 -31.11 8.03
CA SER A 28 -30.02 -32.25 8.77
C SER A 28 -31.07 -33.05 7.97
N SER A 29 -31.74 -32.44 6.99
CA SER A 29 -32.75 -33.14 6.18
C SER A 29 -32.16 -33.95 5.01
N GLY A 30 -30.98 -33.57 4.49
CA GLY A 30 -30.31 -34.31 3.40
C GLY A 30 -29.71 -35.63 3.85
N PHE A 31 -29.12 -35.69 5.04
CA PHE A 31 -28.51 -36.91 5.57
C PHE A 31 -29.54 -38.00 5.94
N ALA A 32 -30.71 -37.61 6.43
CA ALA A 32 -31.77 -38.57 6.79
C ALA A 32 -32.40 -39.26 5.56
N TYR A 33 -32.35 -38.61 4.37
CA TYR A 33 -32.95 -39.16 3.16
C TYR A 33 -32.06 -40.20 2.47
N GLU A 34 -30.76 -40.08 2.57
CA GLU A 34 -29.80 -41.05 1.99
C GLU A 34 -29.69 -42.33 2.87
N GLU A 35 -29.71 -42.19 4.19
CA GLU A 35 -29.67 -43.32 5.10
C GLU A 35 -30.94 -44.18 4.99
N GLY A 36 -32.11 -43.56 4.80
CA GLY A 36 -33.38 -44.28 4.57
C GLY A 36 -33.38 -45.10 3.27
N ARG A 37 -32.77 -44.60 2.21
CA ARG A 37 -32.68 -45.28 0.91
C ARG A 37 -31.74 -46.49 0.93
N SER A 38 -30.59 -46.34 1.59
CA SER A 38 -29.61 -47.43 1.73
C SER A 38 -30.11 -48.56 2.64
N ALA A 39 -30.95 -48.25 3.64
CA ALA A 39 -31.58 -49.24 4.50
C ALA A 39 -32.67 -50.04 3.78
N PHE A 40 -33.45 -49.38 2.91
CA PHE A 40 -34.49 -50.03 2.13
C PHE A 40 -33.95 -50.99 1.04
N ALA A 41 -32.87 -50.60 0.37
CA ALA A 41 -32.20 -51.41 -0.63
C ALA A 41 -31.54 -52.67 -0.04
N ARG A 42 -31.06 -52.61 1.21
CA ARG A 42 -30.55 -53.80 1.93
C ARG A 42 -31.61 -54.79 2.38
N ALA A 43 -32.83 -54.33 2.59
CA ALA A 43 -33.93 -55.19 3.02
C ALA A 43 -34.63 -55.94 1.89
N SER A 44 -34.51 -55.46 0.62
CA SER A 44 -35.17 -56.04 -0.56
C SER A 44 -34.36 -57.09 -1.33
N GLY A 45 -33.08 -57.31 -0.97
CA GLY A 45 -32.25 -58.37 -1.55
C GLY A 45 -31.91 -58.24 -3.05
N GLU A 46 -32.10 -57.06 -3.64
CA GLU A 46 -31.73 -56.81 -5.04
C GLU A 46 -30.24 -56.50 -5.22
N PRO A 47 -29.53 -57.14 -6.15
CA PRO A 47 -28.15 -56.79 -6.43
C PRO A 47 -28.06 -55.38 -7.03
N PRO A 48 -27.03 -54.58 -6.73
CA PRO A 48 -26.86 -53.23 -7.26
C PRO A 48 -26.59 -53.35 -8.76
N THR A 49 -27.57 -52.98 -9.58
CA THR A 49 -27.37 -52.73 -10.98
C THR A 49 -26.57 -51.45 -11.14
N ALA A 50 -25.33 -51.59 -11.60
CA ALA A 50 -24.49 -50.45 -11.99
C ALA A 50 -25.14 -49.75 -13.20
N GLN A 51 -25.81 -48.63 -12.89
CA GLN A 51 -26.21 -47.69 -13.95
C GLN A 51 -24.99 -46.89 -14.40
N PRO A 52 -24.68 -46.82 -15.69
CA PRO A 52 -23.67 -45.92 -16.20
C PRO A 52 -24.08 -44.47 -15.86
N ALA A 53 -23.17 -43.68 -15.31
CA ALA A 53 -23.39 -42.27 -15.04
C ALA A 53 -23.87 -41.56 -16.33
N PRO A 54 -24.95 -40.77 -16.25
CA PRO A 54 -25.35 -39.96 -17.40
C PRO A 54 -24.27 -38.90 -17.63
N ALA A 55 -23.76 -38.86 -18.86
CA ALA A 55 -22.94 -37.76 -19.33
C ALA A 55 -23.71 -36.44 -19.07
N THR A 56 -23.13 -35.57 -18.26
CA THR A 56 -23.66 -34.24 -18.00
C THR A 56 -23.64 -33.45 -19.29
N GLN A 57 -24.77 -33.49 -20.01
CA GLN A 57 -25.04 -32.51 -21.07
C GLN A 57 -25.28 -31.16 -20.36
N PRO A 58 -24.68 -30.06 -20.83
CA PRO A 58 -25.05 -28.74 -20.34
C PRO A 58 -26.56 -28.55 -20.62
N ALA A 59 -27.34 -28.32 -19.59
CA ALA A 59 -28.76 -28.01 -19.75
C ALA A 59 -28.89 -26.74 -20.59
N THR A 60 -29.29 -26.89 -21.86
CA THR A 60 -29.74 -25.77 -22.71
C THR A 60 -31.03 -25.25 -22.09
N GLN A 61 -30.97 -24.12 -21.42
CA GLN A 61 -32.14 -23.37 -20.95
C GLN A 61 -33.02 -23.01 -22.17
N PRO A 62 -34.35 -23.22 -22.11
CA PRO A 62 -35.25 -22.72 -23.14
C PRO A 62 -35.14 -21.19 -23.20
N ALA A 63 -34.94 -20.64 -24.40
CA ALA A 63 -34.90 -19.23 -24.64
C ALA A 63 -36.20 -18.56 -24.15
N GLY A 64 -36.16 -17.79 -23.08
CA GLY A 64 -37.30 -17.04 -22.54
C GLY A 64 -37.73 -17.37 -21.12
N ALA A 65 -37.14 -18.35 -20.42
CA ALA A 65 -37.40 -18.55 -19.01
C ALA A 65 -36.65 -17.48 -18.14
N PRO A 66 -37.30 -16.90 -17.11
CA PRO A 66 -36.60 -16.01 -16.17
C PRO A 66 -35.47 -16.81 -15.50
N PRO A 67 -34.31 -16.18 -15.26
CA PRO A 67 -33.19 -16.85 -14.62
C PRO A 67 -33.59 -17.39 -13.26
N SER A 68 -33.20 -18.62 -12.94
CA SER A 68 -33.46 -19.21 -11.64
C SER A 68 -32.74 -18.43 -10.53
N ASP A 69 -33.25 -18.50 -9.29
CA ASP A 69 -32.57 -17.87 -8.13
C ASP A 69 -31.12 -18.32 -7.98
N HIS A 70 -30.80 -19.54 -8.44
CA HIS A 70 -29.44 -20.06 -8.52
C HIS A 70 -28.59 -19.35 -9.58
N ASP A 71 -29.16 -19.07 -10.75
CA ASP A 71 -28.46 -18.36 -11.83
C ASP A 71 -28.27 -16.88 -11.48
N LEU A 72 -29.24 -16.27 -10.79
CA LEU A 72 -29.11 -14.92 -10.26
C LEU A 72 -28.05 -14.84 -9.17
N GLN A 73 -27.96 -15.85 -8.28
CA GLN A 73 -26.90 -15.95 -7.27
C GLN A 73 -25.52 -16.15 -7.94
N PHE A 74 -25.42 -17.00 -8.94
CA PHE A 74 -24.16 -17.21 -9.67
C PHE A 74 -23.75 -15.98 -10.47
N GLN A 75 -24.71 -15.28 -11.11
CA GLN A 75 -24.46 -14.01 -11.79
C GLN A 75 -24.10 -12.89 -10.79
N THR A 76 -24.68 -12.88 -9.59
CA THR A 76 -24.33 -11.89 -8.56
C THR A 76 -22.93 -12.15 -7.99
N ILE A 77 -22.54 -13.41 -7.85
CA ILE A 77 -21.19 -13.82 -7.43
C ILE A 77 -20.16 -13.49 -8.52
N THR A 78 -20.49 -13.72 -9.81
CA THR A 78 -19.60 -13.39 -10.94
C THR A 78 -19.61 -11.91 -11.29
N ALA A 79 -20.72 -11.19 -11.13
CA ALA A 79 -20.79 -9.74 -11.32
C ALA A 79 -20.15 -8.93 -10.18
N GLY A 80 -20.06 -9.52 -8.97
CA GLY A 80 -19.31 -8.96 -7.84
C GLY A 80 -17.81 -9.31 -7.83
N GLY A 81 -17.37 -10.18 -8.75
CA GLY A 81 -15.99 -10.64 -8.89
C GLY A 81 -15.12 -9.68 -9.72
N GLY A 82 -15.07 -8.41 -9.36
CA GLY A 82 -14.04 -7.51 -9.90
C GLY A 82 -12.64 -8.09 -9.66
N VAL A 83 -11.74 -7.89 -10.61
CA VAL A 83 -10.34 -8.33 -10.51
C VAL A 83 -9.76 -7.82 -9.18
N ARG A 84 -9.22 -8.74 -8.38
CA ARG A 84 -8.66 -8.44 -7.06
C ARG A 84 -7.21 -8.02 -7.19
N VAL A 85 -6.77 -7.16 -6.28
CA VAL A 85 -5.39 -6.73 -6.22
C VAL A 85 -4.46 -7.92 -5.98
N THR A 86 -3.38 -8.00 -6.75
CA THR A 86 -2.29 -8.95 -6.56
C THR A 86 -1.00 -8.21 -6.23
N LEU A 87 -0.04 -8.92 -5.65
CA LEU A 87 1.28 -8.35 -5.40
C LEU A 87 1.95 -7.89 -6.72
N ASN A 88 1.77 -8.67 -7.78
CA ASN A 88 2.30 -8.33 -9.10
C ASN A 88 1.73 -7.01 -9.65
N ASP A 89 0.42 -6.76 -9.45
CA ASP A 89 -0.20 -5.49 -9.86
C ASP A 89 0.45 -4.29 -9.16
N VAL A 90 0.72 -4.42 -7.86
CA VAL A 90 1.38 -3.34 -7.10
C VAL A 90 2.82 -3.15 -7.59
N ILE A 91 3.57 -4.23 -7.81
CA ILE A 91 4.96 -4.15 -8.31
C ILE A 91 5.01 -3.46 -9.68
N VAL A 92 4.15 -3.88 -10.62
CA VAL A 92 4.11 -3.31 -11.97
C VAL A 92 3.72 -1.84 -11.94
N LYS A 93 2.67 -1.47 -11.19
CA LYS A 93 2.21 -0.08 -11.09
C LYS A 93 3.22 0.80 -10.35
N SER A 94 3.89 0.28 -9.33
CA SER A 94 5.02 0.96 -8.67
C SER A 94 6.17 1.19 -9.67
N ALA A 95 6.56 0.17 -10.42
CA ALA A 95 7.64 0.28 -11.41
C ALA A 95 7.31 1.32 -12.50
N ILE A 96 6.07 1.38 -12.97
CA ILE A 96 5.61 2.39 -13.93
C ILE A 96 5.72 3.79 -13.31
N MET A 97 5.20 4.00 -12.10
CA MET A 97 5.25 5.31 -11.44
C MET A 97 6.70 5.76 -11.16
N PHE A 98 7.56 4.84 -10.69
CA PHE A 98 8.98 5.12 -10.50
C PHE A 98 9.69 5.46 -11.82
N GLY A 99 9.43 4.69 -12.87
CA GLY A 99 9.98 4.97 -14.20
C GLY A 99 9.60 6.37 -14.68
N LEU A 100 8.35 6.77 -14.51
CA LEU A 100 7.90 8.12 -14.82
C LEU A 100 8.61 9.16 -13.97
N VAL A 101 8.73 8.97 -12.67
CA VAL A 101 9.46 9.91 -11.79
C VAL A 101 10.90 10.07 -12.25
N VAL A 102 11.60 8.98 -12.55
CA VAL A 102 13.00 9.05 -13.01
C VAL A 102 13.14 9.80 -14.34
N VAL A 103 12.30 9.48 -15.33
CA VAL A 103 12.30 10.14 -16.63
C VAL A 103 12.03 11.65 -16.48
N PHE A 104 11.00 12.00 -15.72
CA PHE A 104 10.63 13.39 -15.53
C PHE A 104 11.54 14.13 -14.54
N ALA A 105 12.27 13.43 -13.66
CA ALA A 105 13.34 14.05 -12.87
C ALA A 105 14.49 14.53 -13.77
N PHE A 106 14.86 13.76 -14.80
CA PHE A 106 15.83 14.21 -15.79
C PHE A 106 15.33 15.44 -16.57
N VAL A 107 14.05 15.44 -16.95
CA VAL A 107 13.43 16.62 -17.61
C VAL A 107 13.41 17.82 -16.66
N GLY A 108 13.00 17.62 -15.40
CA GLY A 108 12.92 18.65 -14.36
C GLY A 108 14.28 19.28 -14.05
N TRP A 109 15.34 18.46 -14.01
CA TRP A 109 16.71 18.93 -13.85
C TRP A 109 17.09 19.96 -14.94
N ASN A 110 16.89 19.60 -16.20
CA ASN A 110 17.21 20.47 -17.32
C ASN A 110 16.29 21.70 -17.40
N LEU A 111 15.01 21.52 -17.10
CA LEU A 111 14.02 22.60 -17.11
C LEU A 111 14.34 23.67 -16.06
N ILE A 112 14.68 23.27 -14.85
CA ILE A 112 14.97 24.21 -13.76
C ILE A 112 16.37 24.82 -13.92
N ALA A 113 17.33 24.10 -14.52
CA ALA A 113 18.60 24.65 -14.89
C ALA A 113 18.45 25.79 -15.90
N ALA A 114 17.55 25.65 -16.89
CA ALA A 114 17.28 26.64 -17.91
C ALA A 114 16.36 27.79 -17.43
N ALA A 115 15.38 27.48 -16.56
CA ALA A 115 14.38 28.44 -16.10
C ALA A 115 14.07 28.24 -14.60
N PRO A 116 14.94 28.74 -13.69
CA PRO A 116 14.80 28.53 -12.24
C PRO A 116 13.47 29.01 -11.64
N GLY A 117 12.83 30.00 -12.23
CA GLY A 117 11.56 30.55 -11.81
C GLY A 117 10.38 29.56 -11.91
N LEU A 118 10.53 28.47 -12.67
CA LEU A 118 9.53 27.41 -12.78
C LEU A 118 9.52 26.47 -11.57
N MET A 119 10.49 26.54 -10.66
CA MET A 119 10.55 25.66 -9.49
C MET A 119 9.33 25.79 -8.60
N LEU A 120 8.91 27.03 -8.30
CA LEU A 120 7.77 27.28 -7.42
C LEU A 120 6.46 26.74 -7.99
N PRO A 121 6.06 27.04 -9.24
CA PRO A 121 4.84 26.46 -9.81
C PRO A 121 4.88 24.94 -9.92
N VAL A 122 6.03 24.34 -10.26
CA VAL A 122 6.19 22.88 -10.31
C VAL A 122 6.02 22.26 -8.91
N PHE A 123 6.64 22.88 -7.90
CA PHE A 123 6.50 22.44 -6.51
C PHE A 123 5.04 22.50 -6.04
N ILE A 124 4.35 23.62 -6.29
CA ILE A 124 2.93 23.76 -5.92
C ILE A 124 2.08 22.72 -6.65
N ALA A 125 2.32 22.49 -7.94
CA ALA A 125 1.57 21.50 -8.72
C ALA A 125 1.75 20.08 -8.15
N ALA A 126 2.98 19.66 -7.85
CA ALA A 126 3.26 18.35 -7.25
C ALA A 126 2.59 18.21 -5.87
N LEU A 127 2.70 19.24 -5.03
CA LEU A 127 2.09 19.25 -3.71
C LEU A 127 0.56 19.17 -3.77
N VAL A 128 -0.09 19.96 -4.61
CA VAL A 128 -1.56 19.93 -4.78
C VAL A 128 -2.01 18.57 -5.31
N LEU A 129 -1.33 18.01 -6.32
CA LEU A 129 -1.65 16.70 -6.86
C LEU A 129 -1.44 15.59 -5.82
N GLY A 130 -0.40 15.67 -5.00
CA GLY A 130 -0.16 14.76 -3.88
C GLY A 130 -1.32 14.78 -2.88
N PHE A 131 -1.73 15.97 -2.43
CA PHE A 131 -2.88 16.12 -1.52
C PHE A 131 -4.19 15.64 -2.14
N VAL A 132 -4.46 15.97 -3.40
CA VAL A 132 -5.66 15.50 -4.11
C VAL A 132 -5.71 13.98 -4.16
N ASN A 133 -4.60 13.32 -4.49
CA ASN A 133 -4.53 11.85 -4.53
C ASN A 133 -4.68 11.23 -3.12
N ALA A 134 -4.07 11.82 -2.10
CA ALA A 134 -4.14 11.34 -0.72
C ALA A 134 -5.57 11.45 -0.13
N LEU A 135 -6.28 12.53 -0.43
CA LEU A 135 -7.61 12.80 0.14
C LEU A 135 -8.76 12.20 -0.68
N LYS A 136 -8.53 11.87 -1.95
CA LYS A 136 -9.58 11.37 -2.83
C LYS A 136 -9.99 9.95 -2.45
N LYS A 137 -11.28 9.75 -2.16
CA LYS A 137 -11.82 8.43 -1.80
C LYS A 137 -11.74 7.43 -2.98
N ASN A 138 -12.08 7.88 -4.18
CA ASN A 138 -12.05 7.03 -5.37
C ASN A 138 -10.67 7.11 -6.04
N VAL A 139 -10.00 5.98 -6.12
CA VAL A 139 -8.70 5.85 -6.81
C VAL A 139 -8.84 6.30 -8.27
N SER A 140 -7.95 7.16 -8.71
CA SER A 140 -7.88 7.63 -10.10
C SER A 140 -6.48 7.37 -10.66
N PRO A 141 -6.29 6.31 -11.46
CA PRO A 141 -4.99 5.99 -12.05
C PRO A 141 -4.39 7.17 -12.83
N ALA A 142 -5.21 7.89 -13.59
CA ALA A 142 -4.75 9.04 -14.36
C ALA A 142 -4.17 10.15 -13.47
N LEU A 143 -4.82 10.47 -12.33
CA LEU A 143 -4.28 11.46 -11.40
C LEU A 143 -2.97 11.01 -10.76
N MET A 144 -2.79 9.72 -10.50
CA MET A 144 -1.55 9.18 -9.94
C MET A 144 -0.41 9.21 -10.95
N VAL A 145 -0.69 8.95 -12.23
CA VAL A 145 0.28 9.12 -13.32
C VAL A 145 0.68 10.60 -13.48
N ILE A 146 -0.30 11.51 -13.48
CA ILE A 146 -0.02 12.96 -13.55
C ILE A 146 0.80 13.43 -12.33
N PHE A 147 0.49 12.90 -11.14
CA PHE A 147 1.27 13.15 -9.94
C PHE A 147 2.72 12.65 -10.10
N ALA A 148 2.94 11.44 -10.59
CA ALA A 148 4.29 10.90 -10.80
C ALA A 148 5.12 11.77 -11.77
N VAL A 149 4.48 12.32 -12.79
CA VAL A 149 5.12 13.29 -13.72
C VAL A 149 5.49 14.59 -12.99
N ALA A 150 4.56 15.20 -12.27
CA ALA A 150 4.79 16.43 -11.54
C ALA A 150 5.84 16.26 -10.43
N GLU A 151 5.77 15.13 -9.71
CA GLU A 151 6.73 14.75 -8.68
C GLU A 151 8.13 14.57 -9.26
N GLY A 152 8.25 13.90 -10.42
CA GLY A 152 9.52 13.78 -11.13
C GLY A 152 10.12 15.13 -11.50
N LEU A 153 9.32 16.02 -12.09
CA LEU A 153 9.77 17.37 -12.42
C LEU A 153 10.27 18.12 -11.18
N MET A 154 9.52 18.04 -10.08
CA MET A 154 9.89 18.66 -8.81
C MET A 154 11.20 18.08 -8.26
N LEU A 155 11.32 16.74 -8.21
CA LEU A 155 12.52 16.07 -7.74
C LEU A 155 13.75 16.43 -8.55
N GLY A 156 13.63 16.48 -9.88
CA GLY A 156 14.71 16.89 -10.75
C GLY A 156 15.20 18.32 -10.46
N GLY A 157 14.28 19.25 -10.27
CA GLY A 157 14.59 20.63 -9.91
C GLY A 157 15.25 20.77 -8.54
N ILE A 158 14.71 20.07 -7.52
CA ILE A 158 15.30 20.05 -6.17
C ILE A 158 16.71 19.44 -6.23
N SER A 159 16.88 18.33 -6.95
CA SER A 159 18.17 17.67 -7.14
C SER A 159 19.19 18.59 -7.79
N TYR A 160 18.80 19.35 -8.82
CA TYR A 160 19.64 20.34 -9.48
C TYR A 160 20.13 21.41 -8.47
N TRP A 161 19.26 21.96 -7.66
CA TRP A 161 19.64 22.98 -6.67
C TRP A 161 20.58 22.46 -5.60
N TYR A 162 20.28 21.31 -5.01
CA TYR A 162 21.15 20.70 -4.00
C TYR A 162 22.50 20.29 -4.57
N ASN A 163 22.52 19.75 -5.80
CA ASN A 163 23.77 19.39 -6.45
C ASN A 163 24.62 20.63 -6.76
N SER A 164 24.00 21.70 -7.29
CA SER A 164 24.71 22.95 -7.57
C SER A 164 25.33 23.55 -6.30
N TYR A 165 24.60 23.50 -5.18
CA TYR A 165 25.12 23.90 -3.88
C TYR A 165 26.31 23.03 -3.45
N ALA A 166 26.20 21.72 -3.56
CA ALA A 166 27.27 20.81 -3.18
C ALA A 166 28.54 20.97 -4.04
N VAL A 167 28.38 21.12 -5.36
CA VAL A 167 29.50 21.34 -6.30
C VAL A 167 30.26 22.62 -5.95
N ILE A 168 29.59 23.72 -5.63
CA ILE A 168 30.21 24.96 -5.18
C ILE A 168 31.07 24.75 -3.93
N ASN A 169 30.67 23.80 -3.06
CA ASN A 169 31.41 23.43 -1.85
C ASN A 169 32.41 22.27 -2.07
N GLY A 170 32.72 21.93 -3.35
CA GLY A 170 33.71 20.93 -3.68
C GLY A 170 33.23 19.46 -3.57
N TRP A 171 31.95 19.22 -3.48
CA TRP A 171 31.34 17.86 -3.39
C TRP A 171 30.54 17.55 -4.65
N ASP A 172 30.95 16.52 -5.37
CA ASP A 172 30.26 16.03 -6.55
C ASP A 172 29.47 14.76 -6.25
N GLY A 173 28.38 14.55 -7.02
CA GLY A 173 27.67 13.27 -7.06
C GLY A 173 26.72 13.02 -5.90
N ILE A 174 26.31 14.04 -5.13
CA ILE A 174 25.37 13.85 -3.99
C ILE A 174 24.04 13.23 -4.42
N VAL A 175 23.58 13.51 -5.65
CA VAL A 175 22.33 12.95 -6.19
C VAL A 175 22.45 11.44 -6.36
N LEU A 176 23.55 10.95 -6.94
CA LEU A 176 23.78 9.51 -7.07
C LEU A 176 23.91 8.84 -5.69
N GLN A 177 24.62 9.49 -4.75
CA GLN A 177 24.74 9.01 -3.37
C GLN A 177 23.36 8.90 -2.71
N ALA A 178 22.48 9.90 -2.86
CA ALA A 178 21.13 9.87 -2.33
C ALA A 178 20.28 8.77 -2.95
N VAL A 179 20.36 8.54 -4.27
CA VAL A 179 19.67 7.44 -4.95
C VAL A 179 20.14 6.08 -4.40
N VAL A 180 21.47 5.87 -4.33
CA VAL A 180 22.04 4.59 -3.81
C VAL A 180 21.63 4.39 -2.36
N ALA A 181 21.69 5.42 -1.51
CA ALA A 181 21.28 5.35 -0.12
C ALA A 181 19.77 4.99 0.01
N THR A 182 18.93 5.61 -0.81
CA THR A 182 17.48 5.33 -0.85
C THR A 182 17.20 3.87 -1.25
N MET A 183 17.83 3.39 -2.32
CA MET A 183 17.66 2.00 -2.79
C MET A 183 18.20 0.99 -1.77
N THR A 184 19.32 1.30 -1.12
CA THR A 184 19.88 0.47 -0.04
C THR A 184 18.91 0.42 1.14
N THR A 185 18.39 1.57 1.57
CA THR A 185 17.41 1.65 2.66
C THR A 185 16.15 0.86 2.33
N PHE A 186 15.64 0.98 1.11
CA PHE A 186 14.50 0.19 0.65
C PHE A 186 14.78 -1.32 0.73
N GLY A 187 15.92 -1.79 0.21
CA GLY A 187 16.30 -3.22 0.23
C GLY A 187 16.48 -3.74 1.65
N VAL A 188 17.12 -2.97 2.52
CA VAL A 188 17.30 -3.33 3.93
C VAL A 188 15.95 -3.40 4.65
N MET A 189 15.10 -2.38 4.50
CA MET A 189 13.79 -2.36 5.15
C MET A 189 12.87 -3.48 4.66
N LEU A 190 12.90 -3.78 3.35
CA LEU A 190 12.17 -4.91 2.79
C LEU A 190 12.66 -6.23 3.39
N THR A 191 13.97 -6.42 3.51
CA THR A 191 14.56 -7.63 4.11
C THR A 191 14.17 -7.77 5.58
N LEU A 192 14.27 -6.69 6.37
CA LEU A 192 13.89 -6.68 7.78
C LEU A 192 12.40 -6.95 7.99
N TYR A 193 11.56 -6.45 7.08
CA TYR A 193 10.13 -6.74 7.09
C TYR A 193 9.85 -8.20 6.74
N LEU A 194 10.44 -8.74 5.65
CA LEU A 194 10.22 -10.12 5.22
C LEU A 194 10.75 -11.15 6.23
N THR A 195 11.86 -10.87 6.91
CA THR A 195 12.42 -11.73 7.97
C THR A 195 11.67 -11.62 9.28
N GLY A 196 10.70 -10.69 9.39
CA GLY A 196 9.88 -10.51 10.60
C GLY A 196 10.61 -9.85 11.76
N VAL A 197 11.80 -9.28 11.52
CA VAL A 197 12.53 -8.46 12.52
C VAL A 197 11.71 -7.23 12.87
N ILE A 198 11.14 -6.56 11.85
CA ILE A 198 10.22 -5.44 12.05
C ILE A 198 8.79 -5.98 11.97
N LYS A 199 8.05 -5.83 13.08
CA LYS A 199 6.64 -6.20 13.18
C LYS A 199 5.78 -4.93 13.27
N VAL A 200 4.92 -4.75 12.28
CA VAL A 200 3.98 -3.63 12.25
C VAL A 200 2.83 -3.93 13.23
N THR A 201 2.87 -3.28 14.39
CA THR A 201 1.83 -3.39 15.41
C THR A 201 1.04 -2.07 15.50
N LYS A 202 -0.16 -2.11 16.08
CA LYS A 202 -0.96 -0.89 16.28
C LYS A 202 -0.19 0.20 17.06
N ARG A 203 0.58 -0.19 18.08
CA ARG A 203 1.41 0.76 18.84
C ARG A 203 2.54 1.35 18.00
N PHE A 204 3.22 0.50 17.20
CA PHE A 204 4.25 0.94 16.27
C PHE A 204 3.71 1.98 15.29
N THR A 205 2.56 1.69 14.65
CA THR A 205 1.91 2.63 13.73
C THR A 205 1.54 3.95 14.42
N GLN A 206 0.98 3.90 15.63
CA GLN A 206 0.62 5.11 16.38
C GLN A 206 1.84 5.98 16.69
N VAL A 207 2.92 5.39 17.24
CA VAL A 207 4.16 6.11 17.55
C VAL A 207 4.75 6.73 16.27
N LEU A 208 4.80 5.97 15.19
CA LEU A 208 5.34 6.43 13.91
C LEU A 208 4.51 7.57 13.31
N MET A 209 3.18 7.50 13.39
CA MET A 209 2.29 8.59 12.95
C MET A 209 2.50 9.87 13.76
N VAL A 210 2.64 9.76 15.08
CA VAL A 210 2.96 10.93 15.94
C VAL A 210 4.32 11.50 15.56
N ALA A 211 5.34 10.65 15.37
CA ALA A 211 6.67 11.09 14.96
C ALA A 211 6.64 11.81 13.60
N ALA A 212 5.89 11.28 12.62
CA ALA A 212 5.75 11.90 11.31
C ALA A 212 5.05 13.26 11.38
N VAL A 213 3.94 13.36 12.11
CA VAL A 213 3.24 14.65 12.30
C VAL A 213 4.16 15.67 12.99
N SER A 214 4.87 15.25 14.03
CA SER A 214 5.84 16.13 14.71
C SER A 214 6.96 16.56 13.77
N TYR A 215 7.44 15.67 12.91
CA TYR A 215 8.45 15.98 11.91
C TYR A 215 7.95 16.97 10.85
N ILE A 216 6.70 16.82 10.37
CA ILE A 216 6.07 17.77 9.45
C ILE A 216 5.95 19.15 10.10
N VAL A 217 5.50 19.23 11.35
CA VAL A 217 5.42 20.50 12.09
C VAL A 217 6.80 21.15 12.24
N LEU A 218 7.83 20.34 12.55
CA LEU A 218 9.21 20.83 12.63
C LEU A 218 9.69 21.34 11.26
N ALA A 219 9.40 20.62 10.16
CA ALA A 219 9.76 21.02 8.81
C ALA A 219 9.09 22.35 8.39
N LEU A 220 7.81 22.51 8.71
CA LEU A 220 7.07 23.77 8.48
C LEU A 220 7.63 24.92 9.32
N ALA A 221 7.93 24.69 10.59
CA ALA A 221 8.55 25.68 11.45
C ALA A 221 9.94 26.06 10.95
N SER A 222 10.71 25.09 10.44
CA SER A 222 12.02 25.34 9.80
C SER A 222 11.90 26.17 8.54
N LEU A 223 10.87 25.90 7.71
CA LEU A 223 10.60 26.70 6.51
C LEU A 223 10.31 28.17 6.88
N VAL A 224 9.47 28.39 7.90
CA VAL A 224 9.20 29.74 8.39
C VAL A 224 10.48 30.39 8.93
N ALA A 225 11.27 29.67 9.73
CA ALA A 225 12.55 30.19 10.24
C ALA A 225 13.53 30.55 9.10
N ALA A 226 13.55 29.77 8.02
CA ALA A 226 14.35 30.05 6.81
C ALA A 226 13.96 31.38 6.15
N MET A 227 12.66 31.72 6.12
CA MET A 227 12.19 33.02 5.59
C MET A 227 12.68 34.22 6.40
N PHE A 228 13.01 34.03 7.67
CA PHE A 228 13.63 35.02 8.55
C PHE A 228 15.16 34.95 8.57
N GLY A 229 15.76 34.16 7.66
CA GLY A 229 17.22 34.07 7.52
C GLY A 229 17.90 33.16 8.54
N VAL A 230 17.18 32.44 9.38
CA VAL A 230 17.76 31.49 10.33
C VAL A 230 18.54 30.41 9.57
N GLY A 231 19.73 30.02 10.08
CA GLY A 231 20.57 29.00 9.47
C GLY A 231 21.03 29.36 8.05
N GLY A 232 21.27 30.66 7.76
CA GLY A 232 21.67 31.09 6.43
C GLY A 232 20.60 30.90 5.34
N GLY A 233 19.30 30.89 5.72
CA GLY A 233 18.19 30.64 4.81
C GLY A 233 17.78 29.16 4.70
N TRP A 234 18.42 28.27 5.46
CA TRP A 234 18.08 26.84 5.54
C TRP A 234 17.16 26.48 6.74
N GLY A 235 16.79 27.50 7.55
CA GLY A 235 16.03 27.29 8.76
C GLY A 235 16.80 26.47 9.80
N PHE A 236 16.13 25.60 10.52
CA PHE A 236 16.78 24.75 11.53
C PHE A 236 17.77 23.75 10.93
N TYR A 237 17.65 23.42 9.65
CA TYR A 237 18.58 22.53 8.96
C TYR A 237 19.94 23.18 8.70
N GLY A 238 20.01 24.51 8.67
CA GLY A 238 21.26 25.25 8.53
C GLY A 238 21.97 25.55 9.85
N VAL A 239 21.38 25.18 10.99
CA VAL A 239 22.01 25.38 12.31
C VAL A 239 22.97 24.22 12.60
N ASP A 240 24.19 24.56 13.03
CA ASP A 240 25.32 23.67 13.28
C ASP A 240 24.96 22.33 13.94
N GLY A 241 25.20 21.22 13.23
CA GLY A 241 24.93 19.85 13.70
C GLY A 241 23.47 19.49 13.84
N LEU A 242 22.58 20.43 14.17
CA LEU A 242 21.15 20.19 14.33
C LEU A 242 20.52 19.71 13.01
N GLY A 243 20.92 20.31 11.87
CA GLY A 243 20.41 19.90 10.55
C GLY A 243 20.67 18.43 10.23
N ILE A 244 21.84 17.91 10.57
CA ILE A 244 22.19 16.49 10.36
C ILE A 244 21.32 15.60 11.26
N ILE A 245 21.13 15.98 12.52
CA ILE A 245 20.30 15.21 13.49
C ILE A 245 18.84 15.17 12.99
N ILE A 246 18.31 16.31 12.54
CA ILE A 246 16.94 16.38 12.01
C ILE A 246 16.81 15.53 10.74
N SER A 247 17.78 15.61 9.80
CA SER A 247 17.75 14.80 8.57
C SER A 247 17.86 13.30 8.88
N LEU A 248 18.72 12.91 9.81
CA LEU A 248 18.84 11.51 10.24
C LEU A 248 17.54 10.99 10.89
N ALA A 249 16.89 11.82 11.71
CA ALA A 249 15.58 11.49 12.26
C ALA A 249 14.53 11.34 11.14
N GLY A 250 14.53 12.23 10.14
CA GLY A 250 13.67 12.14 8.97
C GLY A 250 13.88 10.86 8.18
N VAL A 251 15.14 10.50 7.89
CA VAL A 251 15.49 9.22 7.24
C VAL A 251 14.96 8.03 8.05
N ALA A 252 15.17 8.03 9.37
CA ALA A 252 14.71 6.93 10.21
C ALA A 252 13.17 6.80 10.21
N ILE A 253 12.44 7.92 10.38
CA ILE A 253 10.98 7.93 10.35
C ILE A 253 10.49 7.45 8.99
N ALA A 254 10.98 8.01 7.89
CA ALA A 254 10.57 7.64 6.53
C ALA A 254 10.92 6.17 6.21
N SER A 255 12.06 5.66 6.70
CA SER A 255 12.43 4.25 6.54
C SER A 255 11.42 3.32 7.23
N PHE A 256 10.96 3.67 8.44
CA PHE A 256 9.94 2.88 9.11
C PHE A 256 8.56 2.98 8.43
N PHE A 257 8.27 4.07 7.70
CA PHE A 257 7.07 4.14 6.87
C PHE A 257 7.06 3.12 5.75
N LEU A 258 8.22 2.73 5.19
CA LEU A 258 8.29 1.61 4.24
C LEU A 258 7.72 0.31 4.82
N ALA A 259 7.96 0.04 6.12
CA ALA A 259 7.36 -1.13 6.75
C ALA A 259 5.83 -1.04 6.82
N LEU A 260 5.27 0.17 7.01
CA LEU A 260 3.82 0.38 6.93
C LEU A 260 3.30 0.17 5.51
N ASP A 261 4.02 0.65 4.49
CA ASP A 261 3.65 0.46 3.08
C ASP A 261 3.65 -1.03 2.72
N PHE A 262 4.66 -1.79 3.12
CA PHE A 262 4.71 -3.24 2.90
C PHE A 262 3.57 -3.97 3.60
N GLU A 263 3.25 -3.58 4.84
CA GLU A 263 2.12 -4.17 5.57
C GLU A 263 0.79 -3.81 4.92
N ALA A 264 0.61 -2.57 4.44
CA ALA A 264 -0.58 -2.15 3.72
C ALA A 264 -0.76 -2.94 2.41
N ILE A 265 0.31 -3.17 1.66
CA ILE A 265 0.31 -4.01 0.44
C ILE A 265 -0.11 -5.43 0.79
N LYS A 266 0.52 -6.05 1.80
CA LYS A 266 0.21 -7.40 2.26
C LYS A 266 -1.24 -7.55 2.69
N GLN A 267 -1.74 -6.60 3.49
CA GLN A 267 -3.13 -6.59 3.95
C GLN A 267 -4.11 -6.35 2.79
N GLY A 268 -3.79 -5.44 1.87
CA GLY A 268 -4.61 -5.18 0.68
C GLY A 268 -4.81 -6.42 -0.18
N VAL A 269 -3.73 -7.18 -0.41
CA VAL A 269 -3.79 -8.46 -1.12
C VAL A 269 -4.57 -9.50 -0.33
N ALA A 270 -4.32 -9.64 0.97
CA ALA A 270 -4.99 -10.61 1.83
C ALA A 270 -6.51 -10.36 1.95
N MET A 271 -6.92 -9.09 1.99
CA MET A 271 -8.34 -8.70 2.02
C MET A 271 -9.01 -8.80 0.64
N GLY A 272 -8.26 -9.05 -0.43
CA GLY A 272 -8.78 -9.11 -1.79
C GLY A 272 -9.41 -7.79 -2.24
N LEU A 273 -8.75 -6.67 -1.95
CA LEU A 273 -9.21 -5.35 -2.41
C LEU A 273 -9.39 -5.32 -3.93
N PRO A 274 -10.23 -4.42 -4.48
CA PRO A 274 -10.35 -4.23 -5.92
C PRO A 274 -8.98 -3.90 -6.55
N GLU A 275 -8.70 -4.42 -7.76
CA GLU A 275 -7.42 -4.19 -8.47
C GLU A 275 -7.03 -2.71 -8.55
N ARG A 276 -8.02 -1.82 -8.65
CA ARG A 276 -7.79 -0.37 -8.70
C ARG A 276 -7.03 0.18 -7.47
N GLU A 277 -7.17 -0.46 -6.30
CA GLU A 277 -6.46 -0.08 -5.07
C GLU A 277 -4.95 -0.31 -5.15
N SER A 278 -4.46 -1.16 -6.08
CA SER A 278 -3.03 -1.32 -6.32
C SER A 278 -2.33 0.01 -6.69
N TRP A 279 -3.02 0.91 -7.39
CA TRP A 279 -2.49 2.25 -7.67
C TRP A 279 -2.29 3.08 -6.41
N ARG A 280 -3.22 2.97 -5.43
CA ARG A 280 -3.09 3.67 -4.14
C ARG A 280 -1.95 3.12 -3.30
N LEU A 281 -1.79 1.79 -3.28
CA LEU A 281 -0.68 1.13 -2.59
C LEU A 281 0.66 1.52 -3.22
N SER A 282 0.74 1.57 -4.56
CA SER A 282 1.92 2.03 -5.29
C SER A 282 2.22 3.52 -5.06
N PHE A 283 1.18 4.35 -4.96
CA PHE A 283 1.33 5.78 -4.64
C PHE A 283 1.91 5.99 -3.23
N GLY A 284 1.44 5.25 -2.22
CA GLY A 284 2.00 5.30 -0.87
C GLY A 284 3.50 4.99 -0.87
N LEU A 285 3.87 3.85 -1.47
CA LEU A 285 5.26 3.43 -1.59
C LEU A 285 6.13 4.47 -2.32
N LEU A 286 5.62 5.06 -3.41
CA LEU A 286 6.32 6.12 -4.15
C LEU A 286 6.60 7.33 -3.26
N VAL A 287 5.57 7.86 -2.57
CA VAL A 287 5.70 9.04 -1.70
C VAL A 287 6.72 8.81 -0.60
N THR A 288 6.71 7.63 0.02
CA THR A 288 7.67 7.27 1.08
C THR A 288 9.11 7.23 0.53
N LEU A 289 9.32 6.63 -0.64
CA LEU A 289 10.66 6.57 -1.25
C LEU A 289 11.17 7.94 -1.69
N VAL A 290 10.29 8.79 -2.22
CA VAL A 290 10.61 10.19 -2.51
C VAL A 290 11.02 10.93 -1.24
N TRP A 291 10.30 10.72 -0.14
CA TRP A 291 10.66 11.34 1.14
C TRP A 291 12.05 10.90 1.61
N ILE A 292 12.36 9.60 1.60
CA ILE A 292 13.69 9.09 1.97
C ILE A 292 14.78 9.71 1.08
N TYR A 293 14.53 9.79 -0.23
CA TYR A 293 15.46 10.39 -1.18
C TYR A 293 15.76 11.86 -0.84
N LEU A 294 14.73 12.66 -0.58
CA LEU A 294 14.88 14.07 -0.23
C LEU A 294 15.62 14.26 1.09
N GLU A 295 15.40 13.38 2.08
CA GLU A 295 16.15 13.42 3.33
C GLU A 295 17.63 13.13 3.13
N PHE A 296 17.98 12.09 2.37
CA PHE A 296 19.37 11.81 2.05
C PHE A 296 20.02 12.93 1.24
N LEU A 297 19.33 13.41 0.22
CA LEU A 297 19.84 14.49 -0.61
C LEU A 297 20.15 15.76 0.22
N ARG A 298 19.22 16.14 1.10
CA ARG A 298 19.41 17.26 2.03
C ARG A 298 20.57 17.01 3.01
N MET A 299 20.62 15.81 3.60
CA MET A 299 21.70 15.44 4.51
C MET A 299 23.07 15.54 3.86
N PHE A 300 23.22 15.04 2.63
CA PHE A 300 24.49 15.11 1.90
C PHE A 300 24.83 16.56 1.50
N ALA A 301 23.83 17.37 1.15
CA ALA A 301 24.04 18.80 0.88
C ALA A 301 24.51 19.56 2.13
N ILE A 302 23.95 19.28 3.31
CA ILE A 302 24.40 19.88 4.58
C ILE A 302 25.84 19.44 4.91
N LEU A 303 26.18 18.17 4.67
CA LEU A 303 27.53 17.64 4.91
C LEU A 303 28.53 18.29 3.96
N SER A 304 28.18 18.53 2.69
CA SER A 304 29.05 19.18 1.72
C SER A 304 29.39 20.65 2.09
N GLY A 305 28.48 21.36 2.73
CA GLY A 305 28.70 22.74 3.17
C GLY A 305 29.53 22.89 4.46
N ARG A 306 29.98 21.80 5.09
CA ARG A 306 30.75 21.79 6.35
C ARG A 306 32.26 21.59 6.15
N ASN A 307 32.67 21.24 4.95
CA ASN A 307 34.09 21.13 4.59
C ASN A 307 34.57 22.41 3.89
#